data_bf5cd913eced71038fc546386efb6ac1
#
_entry.id   bf5cd913eced71038fc546386efb6ac1
#
_cell.length_a   1.000
_cell.length_b   1.000
_cell.length_c   1.000
_cell.angle_alpha   90.00
_cell.angle_beta   90.00
_cell.angle_gamma   90.00
#
_symmetry.space_group_name_H-M   'P 1'
#
loop_
_entity.id
_entity.type
_entity.pdbx_description
1 polymer ?
#
loop_
_entity_poly.entity_id
_entity_poly.type
_entity_poly.pdbx_seq_one_letter_code
_entity_poly.pdbx_strand_id
1 'polypeptide(L)'
;MTANTQSLAIVRVVDDDPDVRRSWQFVIEGEGWNVLTYASALEFLEKDSPFTPGCLVLDVRMPGMSGIELQHEMKLRGDTLPIIFISAHGDIDMAVKTMKDGADDFLSKPVTPERLLDAIEKAVKRDARIRTESAALEQARAAFRRLSAREQEVATGVARGLLNKQIAYELNISEKTVIAHRSSLCKKLGARTAADITRMLMTIDPDAITGAPAPANGE
;
A
#
# COMPACT_ATOMS: atom_id res chain seq x y z
N MET A 1 5.15 -18.65 6.23
CA MET A 1 3.96 -18.06 5.54
C MET A 1 2.75 -18.92 5.82
N THR A 2 1.60 -18.34 6.09
CA THR A 2 0.36 -19.11 6.11
C THR A 2 0.00 -19.45 4.66
N ALA A 3 -0.36 -20.69 4.37
CA ALA A 3 -0.75 -21.20 3.04
C ALA A 3 -1.80 -20.34 2.31
N ASN A 4 -2.50 -19.46 3.05
CA ASN A 4 -3.55 -18.59 2.54
C ASN A 4 -3.02 -17.37 1.75
N THR A 5 -1.84 -16.84 2.06
CA THR A 5 -1.30 -15.64 1.35
C THR A 5 -0.72 -16.04 0.00
N GLN A 6 -0.13 -17.24 -0.10
CA GLN A 6 0.48 -17.76 -1.31
C GLN A 6 -0.57 -18.10 -2.37
N SER A 7 -1.74 -18.63 -1.96
CA SER A 7 -2.81 -19.01 -2.88
C SER A 7 -3.55 -17.83 -3.52
N LEU A 8 -3.48 -16.63 -2.94
CA LEU A 8 -4.16 -15.43 -3.43
C LEU A 8 -3.23 -14.48 -4.20
N ALA A 9 -1.92 -14.61 -4.02
CA ALA A 9 -0.95 -13.75 -4.67
C ALA A 9 -0.56 -14.29 -6.05
N ILE A 10 -0.33 -13.38 -6.98
CA ILE A 10 0.14 -13.69 -8.34
C ILE A 10 1.53 -13.10 -8.53
N VAL A 11 2.46 -13.94 -8.98
CA VAL A 11 3.77 -13.52 -9.44
C VAL A 11 3.69 -13.26 -10.94
N ARG A 12 3.92 -12.02 -11.36
CA ARG A 12 3.97 -11.64 -12.77
C ARG A 12 5.41 -11.74 -13.24
N VAL A 13 5.64 -12.34 -14.39
CA VAL A 13 6.96 -12.41 -15.03
C VAL A 13 6.89 -11.70 -16.37
N VAL A 14 7.63 -10.63 -16.52
CA VAL A 14 7.73 -9.85 -17.76
C VAL A 14 9.15 -9.90 -18.29
N ASP A 15 9.35 -10.56 -19.39
CA ASP A 15 10.64 -10.76 -20.07
C ASP A 15 10.34 -11.02 -21.55
N ASP A 16 11.07 -10.50 -22.51
CA ASP A 16 10.83 -10.70 -23.95
C ASP A 16 11.28 -12.08 -24.43
N ASP A 17 12.20 -12.73 -23.72
CA ASP A 17 12.66 -14.08 -24.06
C ASP A 17 11.68 -15.16 -23.56
N PRO A 18 11.05 -15.94 -24.47
CA PRO A 18 10.09 -16.97 -24.10
C PRO A 18 10.72 -18.12 -23.31
N ASP A 19 12.02 -18.42 -23.47
CA ASP A 19 12.68 -19.50 -22.75
C ASP A 19 12.95 -19.07 -21.30
N VAL A 20 13.35 -17.82 -21.10
CA VAL A 20 13.51 -17.23 -19.77
C VAL A 20 12.17 -17.21 -19.03
N ARG A 21 11.08 -16.74 -19.70
CA ARG A 21 9.76 -16.75 -19.08
C ARG A 21 9.30 -18.13 -18.65
N ARG A 22 9.45 -19.15 -19.53
CA ARG A 22 9.09 -20.54 -19.22
C ARG A 22 9.91 -21.10 -18.05
N SER A 23 11.20 -20.80 -18.02
CA SER A 23 12.08 -21.26 -16.97
C SER A 23 11.67 -20.70 -15.61
N TRP A 24 11.43 -19.40 -15.51
CA TRP A 24 10.97 -18.78 -14.27
C TRP A 24 9.57 -19.24 -13.87
N GLN A 25 8.65 -19.34 -14.83
CA GLN A 25 7.32 -19.87 -14.56
C GLN A 25 7.42 -21.27 -13.92
N PHE A 26 8.18 -22.17 -14.50
CA PHE A 26 8.36 -23.53 -13.98
C PHE A 26 8.92 -23.54 -12.55
N VAL A 27 9.95 -22.74 -12.28
CA VAL A 27 10.57 -22.64 -10.96
C VAL A 27 9.58 -22.08 -9.92
N ILE A 28 8.88 -21.02 -10.26
CA ILE A 28 7.99 -20.30 -9.33
C ILE A 28 6.73 -21.14 -9.05
N GLU A 29 6.13 -21.76 -10.09
CA GLU A 29 4.98 -22.67 -9.93
C GLU A 29 5.36 -23.93 -9.13
N GLY A 30 6.60 -24.44 -9.29
CA GLY A 30 7.12 -25.58 -8.52
C GLY A 30 7.12 -25.34 -7.01
N GLU A 31 7.19 -24.09 -6.56
CA GLU A 31 7.09 -23.69 -5.15
C GLU A 31 5.66 -23.30 -4.72
N GLY A 32 4.67 -23.55 -5.59
CA GLY A 32 3.25 -23.36 -5.28
C GLY A 32 2.72 -21.95 -5.45
N TRP A 33 3.43 -21.08 -6.18
CA TRP A 33 2.94 -19.75 -6.53
C TRP A 33 2.08 -19.77 -7.81
N ASN A 34 1.07 -18.92 -7.86
CA ASN A 34 0.36 -18.62 -9.12
C ASN A 34 1.21 -17.68 -9.96
N VAL A 35 1.39 -18.00 -11.25
CA VAL A 35 2.22 -17.21 -12.16
C VAL A 35 1.42 -16.73 -13.36
N LEU A 36 1.62 -15.47 -13.74
CA LEU A 36 1.23 -14.91 -15.03
C LEU A 36 2.47 -14.42 -15.77
N THR A 37 2.53 -14.68 -17.07
CA THR A 37 3.68 -14.28 -17.88
C THR A 37 3.26 -13.33 -18.99
N TYR A 38 4.10 -12.34 -19.29
CA TYR A 38 3.88 -11.34 -20.33
C TYR A 38 5.14 -11.20 -21.18
N ALA A 39 4.97 -11.10 -22.47
CA ALA A 39 6.08 -11.01 -23.42
C ALA A 39 6.62 -9.58 -23.58
N SER A 40 5.96 -8.59 -23.03
CA SER A 40 6.39 -7.19 -23.08
C SER A 40 5.75 -6.36 -21.97
N ALA A 41 6.35 -5.21 -21.71
CA ALA A 41 5.80 -4.20 -20.80
C ALA A 41 4.40 -3.72 -21.22
N LEU A 42 4.16 -3.55 -22.52
CA LEU A 42 2.86 -3.12 -23.06
C LEU A 42 1.79 -4.18 -22.82
N GLU A 43 2.11 -5.45 -23.05
CA GLU A 43 1.17 -6.54 -22.79
C GLU A 43 0.78 -6.60 -21.30
N PHE A 44 1.75 -6.40 -20.40
CA PHE A 44 1.48 -6.31 -18.96
C PHE A 44 0.54 -5.14 -18.64
N LEU A 45 0.81 -3.93 -19.14
CA LEU A 45 -0.01 -2.74 -18.89
C LEU A 45 -1.44 -2.84 -19.44
N GLU A 46 -1.65 -3.65 -20.47
CA GLU A 46 -2.97 -3.86 -21.12
C GLU A 46 -3.78 -4.96 -20.43
N LYS A 47 -3.12 -6.01 -19.96
CA LYS A 47 -3.80 -7.25 -19.54
C LYS A 47 -3.80 -7.49 -18.03
N ASP A 48 -2.83 -6.94 -17.29
CA ASP A 48 -2.77 -7.17 -15.85
C ASP A 48 -3.77 -6.33 -15.07
N SER A 49 -4.14 -6.84 -13.90
CA SER A 49 -5.03 -6.15 -12.98
C SER A 49 -4.25 -5.66 -11.75
N PRO A 50 -4.18 -4.34 -11.50
CA PRO A 50 -3.47 -3.79 -10.35
C PRO A 50 -4.11 -4.14 -9.01
N PHE A 51 -5.36 -4.64 -9.03
CA PHE A 51 -6.10 -5.00 -7.81
C PHE A 51 -5.70 -6.36 -7.25
N THR A 52 -5.08 -7.24 -8.05
CA THR A 52 -4.69 -8.57 -7.60
C THR A 52 -3.35 -8.51 -6.87
N PRO A 53 -3.27 -9.00 -5.61
CA PRO A 53 -2.04 -8.97 -4.83
C PRO A 53 -0.90 -9.78 -5.49
N GLY A 54 0.35 -9.44 -5.14
CA GLY A 54 1.50 -10.20 -5.59
C GLY A 54 2.76 -9.37 -5.79
N CYS A 55 3.54 -9.71 -6.82
CA CYS A 55 4.72 -8.94 -7.23
C CYS A 55 4.99 -9.09 -8.72
N LEU A 56 5.88 -8.26 -9.24
CA LEU A 56 6.35 -8.23 -10.61
C LEU A 56 7.84 -8.59 -10.66
N VAL A 57 8.17 -9.66 -11.38
CA VAL A 57 9.54 -10.02 -11.79
C VAL A 57 9.73 -9.47 -13.20
N LEU A 58 10.68 -8.56 -13.38
CA LEU A 58 10.76 -7.71 -14.55
C LEU A 58 12.17 -7.70 -15.16
N ASP A 59 12.29 -8.08 -16.41
CA ASP A 59 13.55 -7.85 -17.12
C ASP A 59 13.74 -6.35 -17.40
N VAL A 60 14.99 -5.92 -17.29
CA VAL A 60 15.33 -4.50 -17.49
C VAL A 60 15.31 -4.12 -18.95
N ARG A 61 15.83 -5.01 -19.83
CA ARG A 61 16.03 -4.72 -21.25
C ARG A 61 15.07 -5.49 -22.13
N MET A 62 14.01 -4.83 -22.56
CA MET A 62 13.03 -5.39 -23.48
C MET A 62 12.84 -4.47 -24.69
N PRO A 63 12.50 -5.01 -25.86
CA PRO A 63 12.15 -4.21 -27.04
C PRO A 63 10.92 -3.31 -26.79
N GLY A 64 10.94 -2.13 -27.35
CA GLY A 64 9.87 -1.14 -27.21
C GLY A 64 9.95 -0.39 -25.90
N MET A 65 9.31 -0.90 -24.85
CA MET A 65 9.34 -0.31 -23.50
C MET A 65 10.23 -1.15 -22.58
N SER A 66 11.28 -0.55 -22.04
CA SER A 66 12.16 -1.17 -21.06
C SER A 66 11.47 -1.37 -19.70
N GLY A 67 12.02 -2.25 -18.87
CA GLY A 67 11.52 -2.45 -17.50
C GLY A 67 11.58 -1.17 -16.64
N ILE A 68 12.57 -0.30 -16.86
CA ILE A 68 12.69 0.97 -16.15
C ILE A 68 11.58 1.94 -16.56
N GLU A 69 11.25 1.99 -17.84
CA GLU A 69 10.14 2.81 -18.35
C GLU A 69 8.80 2.27 -17.83
N LEU A 70 8.64 0.94 -17.76
CA LEU A 70 7.47 0.33 -17.14
C LEU A 70 7.33 0.71 -15.66
N GLN A 71 8.40 0.65 -14.87
CA GLN A 71 8.39 1.09 -13.48
C GLN A 71 7.93 2.55 -13.36
N HIS A 72 8.43 3.42 -14.23
CA HIS A 72 8.02 4.83 -14.23
C HIS A 72 6.54 5.00 -14.57
N GLU A 73 6.04 4.29 -15.58
CA GLU A 73 4.64 4.32 -15.98
C GLU A 73 3.71 3.80 -14.87
N MET A 74 4.07 2.68 -14.21
CA MET A 74 3.34 2.15 -13.06
C MET A 74 3.25 3.17 -11.93
N LYS A 75 4.36 3.86 -11.65
CA LYS A 75 4.40 4.93 -10.64
C LYS A 75 3.47 6.10 -10.99
N LEU A 76 3.42 6.51 -12.26
CA LEU A 76 2.50 7.57 -12.73
C LEU A 76 1.03 7.15 -12.58
N ARG A 77 0.73 5.86 -12.75
CA ARG A 77 -0.63 5.29 -12.54
C ARG A 77 -0.97 5.06 -11.06
N GLY A 78 -0.03 5.29 -10.15
CA GLY A 78 -0.23 5.01 -8.72
C GLY A 78 -0.26 3.52 -8.37
N ASP A 79 0.29 2.66 -9.24
CA ASP A 79 0.42 1.24 -8.98
C ASP A 79 1.54 1.01 -7.95
N THR A 80 1.22 0.27 -6.89
CA THR A 80 2.13 0.00 -5.77
C THR A 80 2.65 -1.44 -5.77
N LEU A 81 2.43 -2.18 -6.86
CA LEU A 81 2.88 -3.55 -7.00
C LEU A 81 4.40 -3.62 -6.84
N PRO A 82 4.94 -4.43 -5.92
CA PRO A 82 6.37 -4.59 -5.72
C PRO A 82 7.08 -5.10 -6.99
N ILE A 83 8.22 -4.50 -7.33
CA ILE A 83 9.00 -4.82 -8.53
C ILE A 83 10.35 -5.41 -8.13
N ILE A 84 10.66 -6.59 -8.68
CA ILE A 84 11.95 -7.27 -8.61
C ILE A 84 12.55 -7.23 -10.00
N PHE A 85 13.61 -6.46 -10.20
CA PHE A 85 14.33 -6.44 -11.47
C PHE A 85 15.26 -7.64 -11.62
N ILE A 86 15.31 -8.19 -12.84
CA ILE A 86 16.33 -9.17 -13.24
C ILE A 86 17.07 -8.60 -14.45
N SER A 87 18.42 -8.56 -14.41
CA SER A 87 19.22 -7.99 -15.51
C SER A 87 20.48 -8.77 -15.78
N ALA A 88 20.78 -8.99 -17.05
CA ALA A 88 22.08 -9.53 -17.51
C ALA A 88 23.23 -8.50 -17.45
N HIS A 89 22.89 -7.21 -17.41
CA HIS A 89 23.85 -6.09 -17.43
C HIS A 89 23.47 -5.09 -16.33
N GLY A 90 23.58 -5.54 -15.07
CA GLY A 90 23.38 -4.65 -13.94
C GLY A 90 24.66 -3.90 -13.66
N ASP A 91 24.82 -2.67 -14.18
CA ASP A 91 25.80 -1.79 -13.58
C ASP A 91 25.23 -1.26 -12.24
N ILE A 92 26.10 -0.89 -11.34
CA ILE A 92 25.76 -0.46 -9.98
C ILE A 92 24.85 0.78 -10.04
N ASP A 93 25.07 1.67 -11.00
CA ASP A 93 24.31 2.91 -11.13
C ASP A 93 22.85 2.64 -11.52
N MET A 94 22.61 1.67 -12.38
CA MET A 94 21.25 1.25 -12.76
C MET A 94 20.51 0.61 -11.56
N ALA A 95 21.18 -0.29 -10.83
CA ALA A 95 20.59 -0.90 -9.64
C ALA A 95 20.24 0.15 -8.58
N VAL A 96 21.18 1.08 -8.31
CA VAL A 96 20.94 2.17 -7.36
C VAL A 96 19.79 3.08 -7.81
N LYS A 97 19.68 3.38 -9.10
CA LYS A 97 18.60 4.19 -9.64
C LYS A 97 17.24 3.51 -9.48
N THR A 98 17.10 2.26 -9.92
CA THR A 98 15.84 1.52 -9.82
C THR A 98 15.38 1.35 -8.38
N MET A 99 16.31 1.09 -7.45
CA MET A 99 16.00 1.01 -6.01
C MET A 99 15.54 2.36 -5.44
N LYS A 100 16.18 3.48 -5.80
CA LYS A 100 15.74 4.83 -5.41
C LYS A 100 14.37 5.18 -5.98
N ASP A 101 14.05 4.68 -7.17
CA ASP A 101 12.76 4.88 -7.82
C ASP A 101 11.65 3.98 -7.25
N GLY A 102 11.98 3.09 -6.29
CA GLY A 102 11.03 2.32 -5.50
C GLY A 102 10.94 0.84 -5.85
N ALA A 103 11.91 0.28 -6.58
CA ALA A 103 12.01 -1.18 -6.74
C ALA A 103 12.26 -1.88 -5.40
N ASP A 104 11.76 -3.10 -5.29
CA ASP A 104 11.91 -3.93 -4.07
C ASP A 104 13.22 -4.68 -4.03
N ASP A 105 13.70 -5.13 -5.19
CA ASP A 105 14.99 -5.80 -5.30
C ASP A 105 15.54 -5.68 -6.74
N PHE A 106 16.85 -5.91 -6.89
CA PHE A 106 17.55 -5.94 -8.16
C PHE A 106 18.50 -7.15 -8.19
N LEU A 107 18.27 -8.07 -9.13
CA LEU A 107 18.99 -9.33 -9.24
C LEU A 107 19.80 -9.36 -10.55
N SER A 108 21.12 -9.53 -10.44
CA SER A 108 21.99 -9.69 -11.61
C SER A 108 22.02 -11.14 -12.08
N LYS A 109 21.79 -11.39 -13.39
CA LYS A 109 21.94 -12.72 -14.01
C LYS A 109 23.45 -13.15 -13.96
N PRO A 110 23.77 -14.40 -13.62
CA PRO A 110 22.87 -15.50 -13.37
C PRO A 110 22.21 -15.44 -11.98
N VAL A 111 20.89 -15.64 -11.92
CA VAL A 111 20.11 -15.66 -10.66
C VAL A 111 19.83 -17.11 -10.30
N THR A 112 20.07 -17.49 -9.04
CA THR A 112 19.69 -18.82 -8.58
C THR A 112 18.20 -18.87 -8.22
N PRO A 113 17.53 -20.01 -8.36
CA PRO A 113 16.12 -20.17 -7.98
C PRO A 113 15.85 -19.69 -6.55
N GLU A 114 16.68 -20.08 -5.59
CA GLU A 114 16.50 -19.73 -4.17
C GLU A 114 16.54 -18.21 -3.96
N ARG A 115 17.43 -17.50 -4.67
CA ARG A 115 17.56 -16.05 -4.56
C ARG A 115 16.32 -15.33 -5.10
N LEU A 116 15.78 -15.79 -6.23
CA LEU A 116 14.54 -15.24 -6.80
C LEU A 116 13.35 -15.50 -5.90
N LEU A 117 13.19 -16.73 -5.41
CA LEU A 117 12.08 -17.11 -4.53
C LEU A 117 12.10 -16.34 -3.21
N ASP A 118 13.27 -16.11 -2.62
CA ASP A 118 13.42 -15.27 -1.42
C ASP A 118 13.00 -13.81 -1.69
N ALA A 119 13.36 -13.25 -2.84
CA ALA A 119 12.92 -11.93 -3.25
C ALA A 119 11.40 -11.85 -3.46
N ILE A 120 10.80 -12.84 -4.12
CA ILE A 120 9.35 -12.95 -4.32
C ILE A 120 8.63 -13.00 -2.97
N GLU A 121 9.08 -13.84 -2.06
CA GLU A 121 8.46 -13.97 -0.74
C GLU A 121 8.44 -12.64 0.03
N LYS A 122 9.55 -11.91 0.02
CA LYS A 122 9.67 -10.59 0.65
C LYS A 122 8.74 -9.57 -0.01
N ALA A 123 8.73 -9.51 -1.34
CA ALA A 123 7.90 -8.61 -2.11
C ALA A 123 6.41 -8.85 -1.85
N VAL A 124 5.94 -10.10 -1.91
CA VAL A 124 4.53 -10.44 -1.64
C VAL A 124 4.13 -10.12 -0.20
N LYS A 125 5.01 -10.35 0.78
CA LYS A 125 4.75 -9.94 2.18
C LYS A 125 4.60 -8.43 2.31
N ARG A 126 5.43 -7.66 1.59
CA ARG A 126 5.35 -6.20 1.55
C ARG A 126 4.05 -5.72 0.93
N ASP A 127 3.64 -6.28 -0.24
CA ASP A 127 2.37 -5.97 -0.89
C ASP A 127 1.18 -6.22 0.03
N ALA A 128 1.12 -7.38 0.67
CA ALA A 128 0.06 -7.73 1.60
C ALA A 128 -0.05 -6.73 2.77
N ARG A 129 1.09 -6.27 3.30
CA ARG A 129 1.13 -5.25 4.35
C ARG A 129 0.58 -3.91 3.85
N ILE A 130 1.08 -3.41 2.71
CA ILE A 130 0.65 -2.12 2.13
C ILE A 130 -0.86 -2.15 1.85
N ARG A 131 -1.37 -3.22 1.25
CA ARG A 131 -2.81 -3.37 0.98
C ARG A 131 -3.65 -3.38 2.26
N THR A 132 -3.18 -4.07 3.30
CA THR A 132 -3.86 -4.12 4.60
C THR A 132 -3.89 -2.74 5.26
N GLU A 133 -2.77 -2.02 5.26
CA GLU A 133 -2.66 -0.66 5.80
C GLU A 133 -3.56 0.32 5.03
N SER A 134 -3.55 0.25 3.69
CA SER A 134 -4.40 1.10 2.83
C SER A 134 -5.89 0.80 3.04
N ALA A 135 -6.28 -0.47 3.12
CA ALA A 135 -7.67 -0.85 3.38
C ALA A 135 -8.13 -0.37 4.77
N ALA A 136 -7.30 -0.50 5.80
CA ALA A 136 -7.60 -0.01 7.13
C ALA A 136 -7.77 1.52 7.16
N LEU A 137 -6.90 2.25 6.44
CA LEU A 137 -6.99 3.70 6.31
C LEU A 137 -8.30 4.12 5.61
N GLU A 138 -8.64 3.49 4.49
CA GLU A 138 -9.88 3.82 3.78
C GLU A 138 -11.14 3.46 4.59
N GLN A 139 -11.12 2.36 5.33
CA GLN A 139 -12.20 2.02 6.25
C GLN A 139 -12.35 3.06 7.37
N ALA A 140 -11.23 3.50 7.97
CA ALA A 140 -11.24 4.53 9.00
C ALA A 140 -11.77 5.86 8.44
N ARG A 141 -11.30 6.28 7.26
CA ARG A 141 -11.80 7.48 6.57
C ARG A 141 -13.29 7.40 6.25
N ALA A 142 -13.74 6.27 5.74
CA ALA A 142 -15.15 6.05 5.42
C ALA A 142 -16.03 6.11 6.68
N ALA A 143 -15.58 5.53 7.80
CA ALA A 143 -16.28 5.61 9.07
C ALA A 143 -16.34 7.05 9.60
N PHE A 144 -15.23 7.79 9.54
CA PHE A 144 -15.17 9.17 9.97
C PHE A 144 -16.05 10.11 9.14
N ARG A 145 -16.13 9.92 7.82
CA ARG A 145 -17.04 10.67 6.93
C ARG A 145 -18.53 10.50 7.25
N ARG A 146 -18.93 9.43 7.97
CA ARG A 146 -20.32 9.23 8.42
C ARG A 146 -20.70 10.09 9.64
N LEU A 147 -19.73 10.68 10.28
CA LEU A 147 -19.96 11.59 11.41
C LEU A 147 -20.47 12.94 10.89
N SER A 148 -21.37 13.57 11.63
CA SER A 148 -21.71 14.97 11.39
C SER A 148 -20.52 15.87 11.74
N ALA A 149 -20.51 17.11 11.22
CA ALA A 149 -19.44 18.07 11.53
C ALA A 149 -19.22 18.22 13.05
N ARG A 150 -20.29 18.28 13.84
CA ARG A 150 -20.21 18.38 15.30
C ARG A 150 -19.66 17.13 15.96
N GLU A 151 -19.98 15.95 15.44
CA GLU A 151 -19.40 14.69 15.93
C GLU A 151 -17.91 14.58 15.58
N GLN A 152 -17.48 15.08 14.42
CA GLN A 152 -16.07 15.16 14.03
C GLN A 152 -15.27 16.09 14.95
N GLU A 153 -15.79 17.28 15.24
CA GLU A 153 -15.17 18.22 16.19
C GLU A 153 -15.03 17.61 17.59
N VAL A 154 -16.08 16.94 18.08
CA VAL A 154 -16.04 16.24 19.37
C VAL A 154 -15.06 15.09 19.33
N ALA A 155 -15.00 14.31 18.24
CA ALA A 155 -14.03 13.21 18.08
C ALA A 155 -12.58 13.72 18.13
N THR A 156 -12.29 14.84 17.47
CA THR A 156 -10.99 15.51 17.49
C THR A 156 -10.61 15.96 18.90
N GLY A 157 -11.55 16.60 19.62
CA GLY A 157 -11.31 16.96 21.03
C GLY A 157 -11.01 15.76 21.92
N VAL A 158 -11.74 14.66 21.73
CA VAL A 158 -11.47 13.40 22.45
C VAL A 158 -10.08 12.85 22.14
N ALA A 159 -9.69 12.87 20.88
CA ALA A 159 -8.38 12.37 20.44
C ALA A 159 -7.21 13.21 20.96
N ARG A 160 -7.43 14.52 21.15
CA ARG A 160 -6.49 15.44 21.82
C ARG A 160 -6.44 15.24 23.33
N GLY A 161 -7.24 14.33 23.88
CA GLY A 161 -7.27 14.04 25.34
C GLY A 161 -8.08 15.06 26.15
N LEU A 162 -8.88 15.91 25.53
CA LEU A 162 -9.67 16.93 26.23
C LEU A 162 -10.81 16.30 27.04
N LEU A 163 -11.06 16.86 28.22
CA LEU A 163 -12.23 16.52 29.04
C LEU A 163 -13.51 17.09 28.41
N ASN A 164 -14.67 16.49 28.71
CA ASN A 164 -15.94 16.94 28.19
C ASN A 164 -16.19 18.45 28.42
N LYS A 165 -15.80 18.96 29.59
CA LYS A 165 -15.92 20.37 29.93
C LYS A 165 -15.07 21.27 29.03
N GLN A 166 -13.87 20.82 28.66
CA GLN A 166 -12.96 21.55 27.78
C GLN A 166 -13.49 21.56 26.33
N ILE A 167 -13.97 20.40 25.85
CA ILE A 167 -14.62 20.29 24.53
C ILE A 167 -15.87 21.19 24.47
N ALA A 168 -16.69 21.18 25.53
CA ALA A 168 -17.88 22.01 25.62
C ALA A 168 -17.54 23.49 25.51
N TYR A 169 -16.48 23.92 26.19
CA TYR A 169 -15.99 25.30 26.13
C TYR A 169 -15.47 25.67 24.72
N GLU A 170 -14.59 24.84 24.13
CA GLU A 170 -14.04 25.09 22.79
C GLU A 170 -15.14 25.16 21.72
N LEU A 171 -16.16 24.31 21.79
CA LEU A 171 -17.23 24.23 20.79
C LEU A 171 -18.44 25.12 21.09
N ASN A 172 -18.43 25.84 22.21
CA ASN A 172 -19.52 26.67 22.69
C ASN A 172 -20.88 25.92 22.77
N ILE A 173 -20.86 24.73 23.39
CA ILE A 173 -22.03 23.89 23.64
C ILE A 173 -22.07 23.40 25.09
N SER A 174 -23.18 22.81 25.53
CA SER A 174 -23.26 22.25 26.88
C SER A 174 -22.46 20.94 27.00
N GLU A 175 -21.94 20.67 28.19
CA GLU A 175 -21.27 19.38 28.49
C GLU A 175 -22.21 18.18 28.24
N LYS A 176 -23.50 18.32 28.52
CA LYS A 176 -24.54 17.33 28.20
C LYS A 176 -24.61 17.06 26.68
N THR A 177 -24.45 18.09 25.87
CA THR A 177 -24.43 17.97 24.39
C THR A 177 -23.18 17.23 23.93
N VAL A 178 -22.01 17.50 24.54
CA VAL A 178 -20.77 16.74 24.25
C VAL A 178 -20.96 15.26 24.55
N ILE A 179 -21.55 14.92 25.71
CA ILE A 179 -21.81 13.53 26.09
C ILE A 179 -22.74 12.85 25.06
N ALA A 180 -23.77 13.54 24.60
CA ALA A 180 -24.67 13.02 23.56
C ALA A 180 -23.95 12.76 22.25
N HIS A 181 -23.14 13.71 21.76
CA HIS A 181 -22.31 13.52 20.58
C HIS A 181 -21.30 12.39 20.74
N ARG A 182 -20.64 12.27 21.89
CA ARG A 182 -19.73 11.13 22.18
C ARG A 182 -20.45 9.79 22.10
N SER A 183 -21.64 9.68 22.66
CA SER A 183 -22.43 8.44 22.59
C SER A 183 -22.79 8.10 21.13
N SER A 184 -23.20 9.10 20.34
CA SER A 184 -23.56 8.92 18.94
C SER A 184 -22.36 8.52 18.08
N LEU A 185 -21.23 9.27 18.17
CA LEU A 185 -20.04 8.97 17.40
C LEU A 185 -19.43 7.60 17.76
N CYS A 186 -19.44 7.20 19.03
CA CYS A 186 -18.99 5.88 19.43
C CYS A 186 -19.80 4.75 18.75
N LYS A 187 -21.12 4.90 18.67
CA LYS A 187 -21.98 3.94 17.96
C LYS A 187 -21.66 3.89 16.48
N LYS A 188 -21.50 5.05 15.82
CA LYS A 188 -21.20 5.15 14.38
C LYS A 188 -19.81 4.60 14.01
N LEU A 189 -18.82 4.81 14.89
CA LEU A 189 -17.45 4.34 14.69
C LEU A 189 -17.20 2.90 15.18
N GLY A 190 -18.14 2.31 15.95
CA GLY A 190 -17.90 1.06 16.66
C GLY A 190 -16.85 1.16 17.76
N ALA A 191 -16.53 2.38 18.20
CA ALA A 191 -15.53 2.65 19.23
C ALA A 191 -16.10 2.40 20.63
N ARG A 192 -15.33 1.75 21.49
CA ARG A 192 -15.72 1.48 22.89
C ARG A 192 -15.04 2.40 23.87
N THR A 193 -13.88 2.93 23.50
CA THR A 193 -13.03 3.76 24.37
C THR A 193 -12.57 5.02 23.65
N ALA A 194 -12.11 6.02 24.40
CA ALA A 194 -11.43 7.20 23.84
C ALA A 194 -10.18 6.78 23.04
N ALA A 195 -9.46 5.76 23.49
CA ALA A 195 -8.27 5.24 22.83
C ALA A 195 -8.59 4.69 21.42
N ASP A 196 -9.77 4.11 21.19
CA ASP A 196 -10.19 3.63 19.88
C ASP A 196 -10.40 4.81 18.92
N ILE A 197 -11.01 5.90 19.38
CA ILE A 197 -11.21 7.13 18.62
C ILE A 197 -9.86 7.76 18.28
N THR A 198 -8.97 7.86 19.26
CA THR A 198 -7.61 8.42 19.08
C THR A 198 -6.83 7.61 18.04
N ARG A 199 -6.83 6.27 18.15
CA ARG A 199 -6.14 5.40 17.19
C ARG A 199 -6.68 5.56 15.77
N MET A 200 -8.00 5.64 15.60
CA MET A 200 -8.64 5.87 14.31
C MET A 200 -8.23 7.22 13.72
N LEU A 201 -8.28 8.29 14.50
CA LEU A 201 -7.88 9.63 14.04
C LEU A 201 -6.39 9.69 13.71
N MET A 202 -5.51 9.07 14.51
CA MET A 202 -4.08 8.94 14.18
C MET A 202 -3.83 8.22 12.85
N THR A 203 -4.66 7.24 12.51
CA THR A 203 -4.56 6.54 11.22
C THR A 203 -4.99 7.44 10.06
N ILE A 204 -6.00 8.30 10.25
CA ILE A 204 -6.57 9.19 9.21
C ILE A 204 -5.70 10.42 9.01
N ASP A 205 -5.33 11.08 10.10
CA ASP A 205 -4.61 12.35 10.15
C ASP A 205 -3.82 12.45 11.47
N PRO A 206 -2.55 12.06 11.47
CA PRO A 206 -1.69 12.13 12.67
C PRO A 206 -1.56 13.58 13.19
N ASP A 207 -1.65 14.58 12.33
CA ASP A 207 -1.44 15.99 12.70
C ASP A 207 -2.67 16.62 13.37
N ALA A 208 -3.87 16.08 13.13
CA ALA A 208 -5.10 16.55 13.76
C ALA A 208 -5.07 16.45 15.30
N ILE A 209 -4.19 15.61 15.85
CA ILE A 209 -4.07 15.36 17.29
C ILE A 209 -3.00 16.24 17.93
N THR A 210 -1.96 16.62 17.19
CA THR A 210 -0.82 17.39 17.70
C THR A 210 -1.12 18.89 17.88
N GLY A 211 -2.26 19.36 17.42
CA GLY A 211 -2.68 20.77 17.60
C GLY A 211 -1.92 21.76 16.72
N ALA A 212 -1.19 21.31 15.70
CA ALA A 212 -0.66 22.19 14.68
C ALA A 212 -1.83 22.80 13.87
N PRO A 213 -1.88 24.13 13.65
CA PRO A 213 -2.90 24.72 12.81
C PRO A 213 -2.76 24.16 11.38
N ALA A 214 -3.89 23.78 10.79
CA ALA A 214 -3.91 23.37 9.38
C ALA A 214 -3.24 24.49 8.53
N PRO A 215 -2.40 24.13 7.53
CA PRO A 215 -1.87 25.13 6.62
C PRO A 215 -3.07 25.85 5.96
N ALA A 216 -3.11 27.16 6.12
CA ALA A 216 -4.11 28.00 5.47
C ALA A 216 -4.01 27.74 3.96
N ASN A 217 -5.08 27.23 3.36
CA ASN A 217 -5.20 27.14 1.92
C ASN A 217 -5.01 28.56 1.37
N GLY A 218 -3.85 28.75 0.72
CA GLY A 218 -3.54 30.00 0.01
C GLY A 218 -4.56 30.22 -1.11
N GLU A 219 -5.01 31.47 -1.15
CA GLU A 219 -5.75 32.07 -2.24
C GLU A 219 -5.04 31.92 -3.61
#